data_1992eb753f2272f98df5d8ca167e120c
#
_entry.id   1992eb753f2272f98df5d8ca167e120c
#
_cell.length_a   1.000
_cell.length_b   1.000
_cell.length_c   1.000
_cell.angle_alpha   90.00
_cell.angle_beta   90.00
_cell.angle_gamma   90.00
#
_symmetry.space_group_name_H-M   'P 1'
#
loop_
_entity.id
_entity.type
_entity.pdbx_description
1 polymer ?
#
loop_
_entity_poly.entity_id
_entity_poly.type
_entity_poly.pdbx_seq_one_letter_code
_entity_poly.pdbx_strand_id
1 'polypeptide(L)'
;MYVDGAANQKGSEVGLVLVSLKKLTIEKSLRLSFSTTNNEAEYKTLLEGMSMVQIMGGKVVKMFLDSRLVVGQVKGELEARDERMQGYLSQVKNLQSKFESFSLLHVLRSGNTHADSLATFATSSAQSLPRVILIEDLCKPTEVTGNAVHVHQIRVRPSWMDPIVLFLREDILPKDKSKADKVKRKAPRF
;
A
#
# COMPACT_ATOMS: atom_id res chain seq x y z
N MET A 1 -9.69 -6.98 -2.51
CA MET A 1 -8.46 -6.55 -1.82
C MET A 1 -8.64 -6.72 -0.33
N TYR A 2 -7.70 -7.34 0.35
CA TYR A 2 -7.66 -7.44 1.81
C TYR A 2 -6.69 -6.43 2.35
N VAL A 3 -7.05 -5.78 3.44
CA VAL A 3 -6.24 -4.75 4.08
C VAL A 3 -6.27 -4.90 5.59
N ASP A 4 -5.17 -4.62 6.26
CA ASP A 4 -5.00 -4.68 7.70
C ASP A 4 -4.06 -3.59 8.19
N GLY A 5 -4.42 -2.92 9.27
CA GLY A 5 -3.61 -1.88 9.91
C GLY A 5 -3.47 -2.15 11.40
N ALA A 6 -2.25 -2.23 11.89
CA ALA A 6 -1.95 -2.43 13.30
C ALA A 6 -1.06 -1.31 13.83
N ALA A 7 -1.31 -0.86 15.05
CA ALA A 7 -0.44 0.05 15.78
C ALA A 7 0.02 -0.62 17.08
N ASN A 8 1.32 -0.55 17.35
CA ASN A 8 1.93 -1.05 18.57
C ASN A 8 2.97 -0.07 19.11
N GLN A 9 3.61 -0.37 20.24
CA GLN A 9 4.62 0.48 20.86
C GLN A 9 5.89 0.67 20.00
N LYS A 10 6.12 -0.18 19.01
CA LYS A 10 7.28 -0.13 18.11
C LYS A 10 7.01 0.60 16.80
N GLY A 11 5.76 1.00 16.54
CA GLY A 11 5.32 1.67 15.32
C GLY A 11 3.96 1.18 14.86
N SER A 12 3.53 1.69 13.73
CA SER A 12 2.28 1.26 13.08
C SER A 12 2.60 0.64 11.72
N GLU A 13 1.85 -0.38 11.38
CA GLU A 13 2.09 -1.24 10.24
C GLU A 13 0.83 -1.41 9.42
N VAL A 14 1.00 -1.59 8.13
CA VAL A 14 -0.07 -1.76 7.16
C VAL A 14 0.24 -2.94 6.25
N GLY A 15 -0.69 -3.85 6.14
CA GLY A 15 -0.63 -4.98 5.23
C GLY A 15 -1.69 -4.87 4.13
N LEU A 16 -1.30 -5.00 2.88
CA LEU A 16 -2.17 -4.91 1.72
C LEU A 16 -2.02 -6.14 0.84
N VAL A 17 -3.13 -6.82 0.53
CA VAL A 17 -3.19 -7.93 -0.41
C VAL A 17 -4.18 -7.59 -1.51
N LEU A 18 -3.70 -7.27 -2.69
CA LEU A 18 -4.52 -7.04 -3.87
C LEU A 18 -4.57 -8.31 -4.71
N VAL A 19 -5.77 -8.78 -5.01
CA VAL A 19 -5.99 -9.89 -5.95
C VAL A 19 -6.77 -9.34 -7.14
N SER A 20 -6.18 -9.39 -8.33
CA SER A 20 -6.85 -8.98 -9.57
C SER A 20 -7.83 -10.03 -10.05
N LEU A 21 -8.72 -9.67 -10.99
CA LEU A 21 -9.61 -10.60 -11.67
C LEU A 21 -8.86 -11.71 -12.41
N LYS A 22 -7.63 -11.46 -12.86
CA LYS A 22 -6.72 -12.43 -13.50
C LYS A 22 -5.93 -13.26 -12.48
N LYS A 23 -6.31 -13.22 -11.20
CA LYS A 23 -5.65 -13.94 -10.09
C LYS A 23 -4.19 -13.50 -9.83
N LEU A 24 -3.76 -12.35 -10.35
CA LEU A 24 -2.50 -11.75 -9.96
C LEU A 24 -2.63 -11.24 -8.52
N THR A 25 -1.72 -11.64 -7.67
CA THR A 25 -1.65 -11.18 -6.27
C THR A 25 -0.48 -10.22 -6.12
N ILE A 26 -0.76 -9.04 -5.57
CA ILE A 26 0.24 -8.04 -5.21
C ILE A 26 0.16 -7.85 -3.70
N GLU A 27 1.30 -7.97 -3.05
CA GLU A 27 1.45 -7.84 -1.62
C GLU A 27 2.28 -6.61 -1.31
N LYS A 28 1.80 -5.78 -0.39
CA LYS A 28 2.51 -4.59 0.06
C LYS A 28 2.47 -4.52 1.57
N SER A 29 3.60 -4.23 2.17
CA SER A 29 3.75 -3.95 3.58
C SER A 29 4.29 -2.55 3.76
N LEU A 30 3.67 -1.75 4.64
CA LEU A 30 4.06 -0.38 4.93
C LEU A 30 4.38 -0.24 6.41
N ARG A 31 5.48 0.44 6.71
CA ARG A 31 5.79 0.89 8.05
C ARG A 31 5.48 2.37 8.18
N LEU A 32 4.69 2.74 9.19
CA LEU A 32 4.42 4.13 9.52
C LEU A 32 5.46 4.59 10.55
N SER A 33 6.37 5.47 10.15
CA SER A 33 7.43 6.01 11.02
C SER A 33 6.93 7.11 11.97
N PHE A 34 5.64 7.12 12.29
CA PHE A 34 5.00 8.07 13.21
C PHE A 34 3.95 7.36 14.07
N SER A 35 3.68 7.93 15.25
CA SER A 35 2.70 7.36 16.17
C SER A 35 1.29 7.52 15.62
N THR A 36 0.53 6.43 15.58
CA THR A 36 -0.89 6.39 15.22
C THR A 36 -1.64 5.50 16.19
N THR A 37 -2.94 5.73 16.31
CA THR A 37 -3.84 4.79 16.96
C THR A 37 -4.19 3.64 16.01
N ASN A 38 -4.73 2.53 16.54
CA ASN A 38 -5.18 1.41 15.70
C ASN A 38 -6.20 1.87 14.65
N ASN A 39 -7.16 2.72 15.04
CA ASN A 39 -8.18 3.23 14.13
C ASN A 39 -7.56 4.09 13.00
N GLU A 40 -6.56 4.92 13.32
CA GLU A 40 -5.83 5.69 12.32
C GLU A 40 -5.05 4.78 11.37
N ALA A 41 -4.39 3.74 11.90
CA ALA A 41 -3.69 2.74 11.08
C ALA A 41 -4.65 2.04 10.11
N GLU A 42 -5.84 1.65 10.57
CA GLU A 42 -6.89 1.04 9.76
C GLU A 42 -7.39 1.97 8.64
N TYR A 43 -7.65 3.26 8.96
CA TYR A 43 -8.00 4.24 7.92
C TYR A 43 -6.88 4.46 6.91
N LYS A 44 -5.64 4.55 7.38
CA LYS A 44 -4.45 4.65 6.51
C LYS A 44 -4.36 3.48 5.56
N THR A 45 -4.54 2.28 6.09
CA THR A 45 -4.53 1.05 5.30
C THR A 45 -5.59 1.07 4.21
N LEU A 46 -6.80 1.50 4.55
CA LEU A 46 -7.90 1.64 3.58
C LEU A 46 -7.53 2.63 2.48
N LEU A 47 -7.02 3.83 2.84
CA LEU A 47 -6.63 4.87 1.89
C LEU A 47 -5.48 4.44 0.97
N GLU A 48 -4.44 3.80 1.52
CA GLU A 48 -3.32 3.28 0.73
C GLU A 48 -3.78 2.19 -0.24
N GLY A 49 -4.66 1.31 0.22
CA GLY A 49 -5.26 0.29 -0.64
C GLY A 49 -6.07 0.89 -1.79
N MET A 50 -6.90 1.89 -1.52
CA MET A 50 -7.68 2.60 -2.54
C MET A 50 -6.75 3.32 -3.54
N SER A 51 -5.74 4.03 -3.04
CA SER A 51 -4.74 4.72 -3.87
C SER A 51 -3.98 3.74 -4.78
N MET A 52 -3.58 2.59 -4.25
CA MET A 52 -2.90 1.55 -5.02
C MET A 52 -3.77 1.04 -6.17
N VAL A 53 -5.05 0.75 -5.93
CA VAL A 53 -5.98 0.33 -6.99
C VAL A 53 -6.16 1.42 -8.04
N GLN A 54 -6.25 2.69 -7.63
CA GLN A 54 -6.39 3.82 -8.53
C GLN A 54 -5.14 4.00 -9.42
N ILE A 55 -3.93 3.93 -8.84
CA ILE A 55 -2.66 4.02 -9.59
C ILE A 55 -2.57 2.90 -10.65
N MET A 56 -3.11 1.71 -10.34
CA MET A 56 -3.15 0.58 -11.25
C MET A 56 -4.28 0.68 -12.31
N GLY A 57 -5.04 1.78 -12.32
CA GLY A 57 -6.15 1.99 -13.27
C GLY A 57 -7.40 1.18 -12.94
N GLY A 58 -7.51 0.63 -11.73
CA GLY A 58 -8.69 -0.11 -11.29
C GLY A 58 -9.87 0.82 -11.07
N LYS A 59 -11.01 0.50 -11.70
CA LYS A 59 -12.26 1.29 -11.63
C LYS A 59 -13.30 0.66 -10.71
N VAL A 60 -13.21 -0.63 -10.51
CA VAL A 60 -14.11 -1.42 -9.65
C VAL A 60 -13.27 -2.08 -8.57
N VAL A 61 -13.61 -1.84 -7.31
CA VAL A 61 -12.87 -2.41 -6.18
C VAL A 61 -13.80 -2.94 -5.10
N LYS A 62 -13.47 -4.13 -4.61
CA LYS A 62 -14.07 -4.73 -3.43
C LYS A 62 -12.99 -4.88 -2.37
N MET A 63 -13.18 -4.21 -1.22
CA MET A 63 -12.22 -4.19 -0.13
C MET A 63 -12.76 -4.94 1.08
N PHE A 64 -11.87 -5.60 1.80
CA PHE A 64 -12.14 -6.36 3.01
C PHE A 64 -11.27 -5.84 4.13
N LEU A 65 -11.87 -5.49 5.25
CA LEU A 65 -11.24 -4.90 6.42
C LEU A 65 -11.84 -5.54 7.67
N ASP A 66 -11.04 -5.81 8.68
CA ASP A 66 -11.50 -6.40 9.93
C ASP A 66 -11.87 -5.37 11.02
N SER A 67 -11.65 -4.09 10.75
CA SER A 67 -12.11 -3.00 11.61
C SER A 67 -13.60 -2.71 11.43
N ARG A 68 -14.41 -3.22 12.36
CA ARG A 68 -15.85 -2.94 12.39
C ARG A 68 -16.16 -1.46 12.50
N LEU A 69 -15.32 -0.71 13.26
CA LEU A 69 -15.49 0.73 13.43
C LEU A 69 -15.32 1.47 12.10
N VAL A 70 -14.21 1.26 11.42
CA VAL A 70 -13.91 1.94 10.15
C VAL A 70 -14.92 1.57 9.07
N VAL A 71 -15.26 0.29 8.95
CA VAL A 71 -16.29 -0.17 8.00
C VAL A 71 -17.64 0.50 8.28
N GLY A 72 -18.08 0.54 9.55
CA GLY A 72 -19.33 1.16 9.94
C GLY A 72 -19.35 2.68 9.69
N GLN A 73 -18.24 3.37 9.95
CA GLN A 73 -18.13 4.81 9.68
C GLN A 73 -18.15 5.12 8.17
N VAL A 74 -17.43 4.35 7.36
CA VAL A 74 -17.43 4.53 5.91
C VAL A 74 -18.81 4.27 5.30
N LYS A 75 -19.54 3.28 5.81
CA LYS A 75 -20.91 3.00 5.38
C LYS A 75 -21.95 3.99 5.90
N GLY A 76 -21.61 4.81 6.92
CA GLY A 76 -22.54 5.71 7.57
C GLY A 76 -23.40 5.05 8.64
N GLU A 77 -23.07 3.83 9.04
CA GLU A 77 -23.73 3.09 10.11
C GLU A 77 -23.26 3.56 11.50
N LEU A 78 -22.04 4.11 11.58
CA LEU A 78 -21.42 4.66 12.78
C LEU A 78 -20.94 6.08 12.54
N GLU A 79 -21.04 6.93 13.56
CA GLU A 79 -20.59 8.32 13.51
C GLU A 79 -19.09 8.43 13.81
N ALA A 80 -18.36 9.24 13.04
CA ALA A 80 -17.00 9.63 13.34
C ALA A 80 -17.02 10.92 14.19
N ARG A 81 -16.78 10.80 15.50
CA ARG A 81 -16.84 11.95 16.44
C ARG A 81 -15.51 12.68 16.57
N ASP A 82 -14.41 11.99 16.42
CA ASP A 82 -13.07 12.57 16.49
C ASP A 82 -12.73 13.28 15.17
N GLU A 83 -12.16 14.50 15.26
CA GLU A 83 -11.83 15.33 14.08
C GLU A 83 -10.87 14.63 13.11
N ARG A 84 -9.91 13.85 13.62
CA ARG A 84 -8.97 13.10 12.77
C ARG A 84 -9.70 12.00 12.02
N MET A 85 -10.63 11.29 12.70
CA MET A 85 -11.44 10.26 12.06
C MET A 85 -12.35 10.87 10.98
N GLN A 86 -12.94 12.04 11.24
CA GLN A 86 -13.72 12.80 10.23
C GLN A 86 -12.86 13.16 9.03
N GLY A 87 -11.62 13.59 9.26
CA GLY A 87 -10.67 13.90 8.20
C GLY A 87 -10.33 12.68 7.34
N TYR A 88 -10.05 11.55 7.96
CA TYR A 88 -9.83 10.28 7.25
C TYR A 88 -11.06 9.84 6.48
N LEU A 89 -12.24 9.90 7.10
CA LEU A 89 -13.52 9.57 6.46
C LEU A 89 -13.77 10.43 5.23
N SER A 90 -13.50 11.73 5.31
CA SER A 90 -13.61 12.66 4.18
C SER A 90 -12.69 12.26 3.02
N GLN A 91 -11.44 11.88 3.29
CA GLN A 91 -10.50 11.39 2.29
C GLN A 91 -10.99 10.09 1.63
N VAL A 92 -11.50 9.14 2.43
CA VAL A 92 -12.09 7.89 1.92
C VAL A 92 -13.26 8.20 0.98
N LYS A 93 -14.17 9.10 1.36
CA LYS A 93 -15.31 9.51 0.53
C LYS A 93 -14.86 10.15 -0.79
N ASN A 94 -13.83 10.99 -0.74
CA ASN A 94 -13.25 11.60 -1.93
C ASN A 94 -12.63 10.56 -2.88
N LEU A 95 -11.85 9.61 -2.33
CA LEU A 95 -11.30 8.52 -3.15
C LEU A 95 -12.40 7.59 -3.67
N GLN A 96 -13.40 7.30 -2.87
CA GLN A 96 -14.55 6.47 -3.26
C GLN A 96 -15.25 7.01 -4.50
N SER A 97 -15.43 8.34 -4.61
CA SER A 97 -16.09 8.97 -5.75
C SER A 97 -15.33 8.81 -7.08
N LYS A 98 -14.06 8.40 -7.03
CA LYS A 98 -13.22 8.17 -8.23
C LYS A 98 -13.36 6.76 -8.79
N PHE A 99 -14.04 5.85 -8.11
CA PHE A 99 -14.32 4.50 -8.59
C PHE A 99 -15.70 4.42 -9.22
N GLU A 100 -15.81 3.66 -10.29
CA GLU A 100 -17.12 3.32 -10.90
C GLU A 100 -17.95 2.46 -9.95
N SER A 101 -17.30 1.59 -9.19
CA SER A 101 -17.91 0.78 -8.15
C SER A 101 -16.94 0.55 -6.99
N PHE A 102 -17.38 0.86 -5.79
CA PHE A 102 -16.65 0.64 -4.55
C PHE A 102 -17.50 -0.15 -3.56
N SER A 103 -16.97 -1.22 -3.02
CA SER A 103 -17.61 -2.03 -1.98
C SER A 103 -16.62 -2.29 -0.85
N LEU A 104 -17.02 -1.94 0.38
CA LEU A 104 -16.26 -2.21 1.60
C LEU A 104 -17.02 -3.21 2.47
N LEU A 105 -16.37 -4.28 2.86
CA LEU A 105 -16.96 -5.37 3.65
C LEU A 105 -16.13 -5.61 4.90
N HIS A 106 -16.84 -5.76 6.01
CA HIS A 106 -16.23 -6.26 7.24
C HIS A 106 -15.98 -7.77 7.10
N VAL A 107 -14.79 -8.20 7.52
CA VAL A 107 -14.41 -9.61 7.64
C VAL A 107 -13.94 -9.90 9.05
N LEU A 108 -14.09 -11.14 9.50
CA LEU A 108 -13.49 -11.55 10.76
C LEU A 108 -11.97 -11.61 10.61
N ARG A 109 -11.25 -11.37 11.70
CA ARG A 109 -9.77 -11.41 11.71
C ARG A 109 -9.22 -12.74 11.19
N SER A 110 -9.89 -13.86 11.47
CA SER A 110 -9.54 -15.17 10.91
C SER A 110 -9.63 -15.24 9.38
N GLY A 111 -10.42 -14.38 8.75
CA GLY A 111 -10.51 -14.25 7.29
C GLY A 111 -9.55 -13.23 6.69
N ASN A 112 -8.82 -12.46 7.53
CA ASN A 112 -7.87 -11.42 7.13
C ASN A 112 -6.41 -11.78 7.46
N THR A 113 -6.13 -13.02 7.83
CA THR A 113 -4.82 -13.49 8.31
C THR A 113 -3.66 -13.19 7.37
N HIS A 114 -3.91 -13.13 6.07
CA HIS A 114 -2.86 -12.84 5.09
C HIS A 114 -2.41 -11.37 5.16
N ALA A 115 -3.35 -10.43 5.24
CA ALA A 115 -3.02 -9.01 5.39
C ALA A 115 -2.44 -8.71 6.79
N ASP A 116 -2.98 -9.33 7.85
CA ASP A 116 -2.46 -9.27 9.23
C ASP A 116 -0.99 -9.75 9.30
N SER A 117 -0.68 -10.87 8.63
CA SER A 117 0.70 -11.37 8.55
C SER A 117 1.65 -10.40 7.82
N LEU A 118 1.18 -9.72 6.78
CA LEU A 118 1.97 -8.71 6.06
C LEU A 118 2.19 -7.44 6.88
N ALA A 119 1.18 -7.01 7.63
CA ALA A 119 1.32 -5.90 8.57
C ALA A 119 2.41 -6.21 9.61
N THR A 120 2.35 -7.37 10.25
CA THR A 120 3.35 -7.83 11.23
C THR A 120 4.74 -8.03 10.62
N PHE A 121 4.81 -8.35 9.33
CA PHE A 121 6.08 -8.63 8.64
C PHE A 121 6.98 -7.40 8.50
N ALA A 122 6.42 -6.20 8.43
CA ALA A 122 7.18 -4.96 8.32
C ALA A 122 8.14 -4.73 9.51
N THR A 123 7.85 -5.31 10.68
CA THR A 123 8.69 -5.18 11.89
C THR A 123 9.56 -6.40 12.18
N SER A 124 9.26 -7.56 11.59
CA SER A 124 10.06 -8.77 11.80
C SER A 124 11.24 -8.79 10.83
N SER A 125 12.46 -8.81 11.38
CA SER A 125 13.70 -8.92 10.62
C SER A 125 13.67 -10.13 9.68
N ALA A 126 13.69 -9.87 8.39
CA ALA A 126 14.19 -10.65 7.27
C ALA A 126 14.37 -12.17 7.45
N GLN A 127 13.32 -12.93 7.29
CA GLN A 127 13.45 -14.27 6.73
C GLN A 127 13.16 -14.21 5.23
N SER A 128 14.01 -14.81 4.41
CA SER A 128 13.86 -14.85 2.95
C SER A 128 12.56 -15.56 2.59
N LEU A 129 11.57 -14.80 2.16
CA LEU A 129 10.34 -15.36 1.63
C LEU A 129 10.51 -15.70 0.15
N PRO A 130 9.90 -16.78 -0.35
CA PRO A 130 9.99 -17.20 -1.75
C PRO A 130 9.13 -16.33 -2.69
N ARG A 131 8.70 -15.13 -2.26
CA ARG A 131 7.81 -14.22 -2.99
C ARG A 131 8.24 -12.78 -2.82
N VAL A 132 7.91 -11.93 -3.78
CA VAL A 132 8.23 -10.50 -3.76
C VAL A 132 7.16 -9.77 -2.97
N ILE A 133 7.54 -9.17 -1.83
CA ILE A 133 6.71 -8.26 -1.05
C ILE A 133 7.28 -6.85 -1.21
N LEU A 134 6.43 -5.89 -1.55
CA LEU A 134 6.80 -4.49 -1.60
C LEU A 134 6.80 -3.93 -0.18
N ILE A 135 7.97 -3.48 0.31
CA ILE A 135 8.08 -2.84 1.63
C ILE A 135 8.37 -1.36 1.42
N GLU A 136 7.60 -0.49 2.08
CA GLU A 136 7.74 0.97 1.98
C GLU A 136 7.63 1.60 3.37
N ASP A 137 8.48 2.61 3.64
CA ASP A 137 8.44 3.40 4.87
C ASP A 137 7.72 4.73 4.62
N LEU A 138 6.62 4.97 5.31
CA LEU A 138 5.91 6.25 5.29
C LEU A 138 6.39 7.12 6.45
N CYS A 139 7.19 8.17 6.12
CA CYS A 139 7.84 9.02 7.11
C CYS A 139 6.97 10.20 7.60
N LYS A 140 5.82 10.48 6.98
CA LYS A 140 4.94 11.60 7.34
C LYS A 140 3.49 11.19 7.44
N PRO A 141 2.73 11.69 8.45
CA PRO A 141 1.29 11.57 8.45
C PRO A 141 0.73 12.24 7.18
N THR A 142 -0.34 11.70 6.63
CA THR A 142 -1.10 12.40 5.59
C THR A 142 -1.72 13.63 6.26
N GLU A 143 -1.35 14.83 5.84
CA GLU A 143 -1.95 16.05 6.38
C GLU A 143 -3.45 16.03 6.04
N VAL A 144 -4.28 16.18 7.06
CA VAL A 144 -5.73 16.34 6.93
C VAL A 144 -6.00 17.81 6.59
N THR A 145 -5.43 18.29 5.49
CA THR A 145 -5.74 19.61 4.95
C THR A 145 -6.72 19.43 3.80
N GLY A 146 -7.88 20.06 3.92
CA GLY A 146 -8.86 20.11 2.84
C GLY A 146 -8.20 20.61 1.55
N ASN A 147 -8.37 19.88 0.46
CA ASN A 147 -8.11 20.25 -0.94
C ASN A 147 -6.72 19.99 -1.55
N ALA A 148 -5.84 19.16 -1.00
CA ALA A 148 -4.71 18.71 -1.81
C ALA A 148 -4.50 17.21 -1.64
N VAL A 149 -4.91 16.41 -2.63
CA VAL A 149 -4.38 15.06 -2.81
C VAL A 149 -2.94 15.24 -3.29
N HIS A 150 -2.00 15.33 -2.36
CA HIS A 150 -0.61 15.09 -2.69
C HIS A 150 -0.46 13.60 -3.00
N VAL A 151 -0.60 13.27 -4.26
CA VAL A 151 -0.03 12.04 -4.80
C VAL A 151 1.47 12.20 -4.58
N HIS A 152 2.01 11.54 -3.54
CA HIS A 152 3.45 11.45 -3.41
C HIS A 152 3.94 10.73 -4.65
N GLN A 153 4.50 11.50 -5.56
CA GLN A 153 5.27 10.97 -6.67
C GLN A 153 6.26 9.99 -6.04
N ILE A 154 6.10 8.70 -6.34
CA ILE A 154 7.09 7.70 -6.00
C ILE A 154 8.38 8.21 -6.63
N ARG A 155 9.27 8.80 -5.85
CA ARG A 155 10.63 9.02 -6.29
C ARG A 155 11.22 7.62 -6.38
N VAL A 156 11.11 7.05 -7.54
CA VAL A 156 11.87 5.86 -7.91
C VAL A 156 13.32 6.27 -7.72
N ARG A 157 13.89 5.96 -6.56
CA ARG A 157 15.34 6.09 -6.41
C ARG A 157 15.93 5.18 -7.45
N PRO A 158 16.91 5.65 -8.24
CA PRO A 158 17.53 4.81 -9.26
C PRO A 158 17.93 3.48 -8.63
N SER A 159 17.30 2.42 -9.06
CA SER A 159 17.60 1.07 -8.60
C SER A 159 18.86 0.59 -9.31
N TRP A 160 19.67 -0.25 -8.65
CA TRP A 160 20.78 -0.94 -9.29
C TRP A 160 20.31 -1.81 -10.48
N MET A 161 19.02 -2.15 -10.54
CA MET A 161 18.39 -2.90 -11.63
C MET A 161 18.01 -2.03 -12.84
N ASP A 162 17.81 -0.72 -12.66
CA ASP A 162 17.35 0.17 -13.75
C ASP A 162 18.21 0.07 -15.00
N PRO A 163 19.56 0.05 -14.92
CA PRO A 163 20.40 -0.11 -16.10
C PRO A 163 20.24 -1.47 -16.80
N ILE A 164 19.90 -2.52 -16.04
CA ILE A 164 19.65 -3.87 -16.59
C ILE A 164 18.29 -3.90 -17.30
N VAL A 165 17.26 -3.35 -16.68
CA VAL A 165 15.91 -3.24 -17.26
C VAL A 165 15.94 -2.40 -18.54
N LEU A 166 16.66 -1.27 -18.53
CA LEU A 166 16.80 -0.40 -19.69
C LEU A 166 17.52 -1.11 -20.85
N PHE A 167 18.56 -1.88 -20.54
CA PHE A 167 19.27 -2.68 -21.53
C PHE A 167 18.39 -3.81 -22.09
N LEU A 168 17.62 -4.52 -21.26
CA LEU A 168 16.75 -5.60 -21.71
C LEU A 168 15.53 -5.12 -22.51
N ARG A 169 15.03 -3.91 -22.25
CA ARG A 169 13.88 -3.33 -22.94
C ARG A 169 14.22 -2.57 -24.21
N GLU A 170 15.30 -1.81 -24.18
CA GLU A 170 15.59 -0.77 -25.16
C GLU A 170 17.02 -0.86 -25.73
N ASP A 171 17.80 -1.88 -25.31
CA ASP A 171 19.22 -2.10 -25.66
C ASP A 171 20.13 -0.89 -25.33
N ILE A 172 19.71 -0.06 -24.35
CA ILE A 172 20.45 1.13 -23.93
C ILE A 172 21.40 0.78 -22.80
N LEU A 173 22.69 1.05 -23.01
CA LEU A 173 23.75 0.84 -22.03
C LEU A 173 24.17 2.14 -21.36
N PRO A 174 24.63 2.09 -20.09
CA PRO A 174 25.24 3.24 -19.43
C PRO A 174 26.45 3.77 -20.22
N LYS A 175 26.63 5.09 -20.20
CA LYS A 175 27.80 5.75 -20.87
C LYS A 175 29.15 5.34 -20.26
N ASP A 176 29.15 4.95 -18.98
CA ASP A 176 30.33 4.45 -18.28
C ASP A 176 30.62 3.00 -18.70
N LYS A 177 31.81 2.78 -19.29
CA LYS A 177 32.23 1.48 -19.83
C LYS A 177 32.24 0.36 -18.78
N SER A 178 32.68 0.66 -17.55
CA SER A 178 32.71 -0.33 -16.45
C SER A 178 31.28 -0.75 -15.99
N LYS A 179 30.34 0.20 -16.00
CA LYS A 179 28.92 -0.07 -15.69
C LYS A 179 28.25 -0.83 -16.83
N ALA A 180 28.55 -0.50 -18.08
CA ALA A 180 28.04 -1.18 -19.26
C ALA A 180 28.45 -2.66 -19.30
N ASP A 181 29.70 -2.98 -18.98
CA ASP A 181 30.22 -4.35 -18.94
C ASP A 181 29.56 -5.15 -17.78
N LYS A 182 29.28 -4.50 -16.65
CA LYS A 182 28.53 -5.13 -15.55
C LYS A 182 27.09 -5.44 -15.94
N VAL A 183 26.43 -4.56 -16.69
CA VAL A 183 25.05 -4.77 -17.18
C VAL A 183 25.03 -5.95 -18.15
N LYS A 184 25.89 -5.97 -19.18
CA LYS A 184 25.99 -7.07 -20.15
C LYS A 184 26.23 -8.43 -19.51
N ARG A 185 27.07 -8.48 -18.46
CA ARG A 185 27.38 -9.73 -17.75
C ARG A 185 26.22 -10.22 -16.85
N LYS A 186 25.39 -9.31 -16.33
CA LYS A 186 24.28 -9.65 -15.44
C LYS A 186 22.96 -9.87 -16.18
N ALA A 187 22.71 -9.16 -17.27
CA ALA A 187 21.45 -9.23 -18.02
C ALA A 187 21.03 -10.66 -18.45
N PRO A 188 21.93 -11.57 -18.88
CA PRO A 188 21.56 -12.94 -19.24
C PRO A 188 21.03 -13.81 -18.10
N ARG A 189 21.01 -13.30 -16.86
CA ARG A 189 20.51 -14.01 -15.68
C ARG A 189 19.07 -13.66 -15.32
N PHE A 190 18.46 -12.75 -16.08
CA PHE A 190 17.07 -12.27 -15.93
C PHE A 190 16.30 -12.43 -17.25
#